data_fb44ebcc2627eacc8246a994d5fc6b9f
#
_entry.id   fb44ebcc2627eacc8246a994d5fc6b9f
#
_cell.length_a   1.000
_cell.length_b   1.000
_cell.length_c   1.000
_cell.angle_alpha   90.00
_cell.angle_beta   90.00
_cell.angle_gamma   90.00
#
_symmetry.space_group_name_H-M   'P 1'
#
loop_
_entity.id
_entity.type
_entity.pdbx_description
1 polymer ?
#
loop_
_entity_poly.entity_id
_entity_poly.type
_entity_poly.pdbx_seq_one_letter_code
_entity_poly.pdbx_strand_id
1 'polypeptide(L)'
;MARPFVLPDLGEGLTEAEIVTVLVAEGDLIREDAPFLEVETDKAQVEIPSPMAGRIEKIHVQPGQTVRVGEVLVTFADADEVAGRPAQAPPATGLGPTGAATREAAAAPAHDGAPVPATPATRRLARELGVDLRGVRGTGAGGRVTDVDVRAAAGGEASGDGESPSGARERAAAGGGPSPAPARPAAKPLATVGLEPPPLPAFEQWGPVERAPLSHLRRTIADRMTLSATLVPHVTHFDRADITELDALIRRNLEAAREQGVTLTLTGFLLEATALALRAHPQFNASLDAAAGELILKRYYHLGVAVATERGLIVPVLRDVDRKPVMEIARELGALAQRVRDGKATIEDLRGGTFTISNIGALGGTGAIPIINYPEAAILGVARAREEAVVREGQIVPRLMLPLSLTFDHRVADGADGARFASDIVRRLEHPDQLLLGL
;
A
#
# COMPACT_ATOMS: atom_id res chain seq x y z
N MET A 1 28.87 -28.79 -7.27
CA MET A 1 29.12 -27.68 -6.29
C MET A 1 27.79 -27.17 -5.77
N ALA A 2 27.64 -27.06 -4.47
CA ALA A 2 26.42 -26.53 -3.86
C ALA A 2 26.09 -25.13 -4.39
N ARG A 3 24.84 -24.88 -4.74
CA ARG A 3 24.38 -23.61 -5.34
C ARG A 3 23.62 -22.79 -4.28
N PRO A 4 24.16 -21.67 -3.80
CA PRO A 4 23.46 -20.82 -2.85
C PRO A 4 22.38 -20.02 -3.58
N PHE A 5 21.19 -19.95 -2.97
CA PHE A 5 20.13 -19.03 -3.37
C PHE A 5 20.10 -17.84 -2.40
N VAL A 6 20.16 -16.65 -2.95
CA VAL A 6 20.15 -15.40 -2.19
C VAL A 6 18.81 -14.71 -2.32
N LEU A 7 18.43 -13.91 -1.33
CA LEU A 7 17.21 -13.11 -1.39
C LEU A 7 17.27 -12.18 -2.62
N PRO A 8 16.39 -12.37 -3.61
CA PRO A 8 16.37 -11.50 -4.79
C PRO A 8 15.84 -10.12 -4.44
N ASP A 9 16.17 -9.14 -5.27
CA ASP A 9 15.51 -7.83 -5.23
C ASP A 9 14.02 -8.02 -5.60
N LEU A 10 13.15 -7.84 -4.60
CA LEU A 10 11.71 -8.00 -4.75
C LEU A 10 11.03 -6.77 -5.40
N GLY A 11 11.84 -5.79 -5.82
CA GLY A 11 11.39 -4.56 -6.46
C GLY A 11 11.17 -3.40 -5.47
N GLU A 12 11.01 -2.18 -6.00
CA GLU A 12 10.68 -0.95 -5.25
C GLU A 12 11.70 -0.49 -4.20
N GLY A 13 12.99 -0.89 -4.32
CA GLY A 13 14.05 -0.44 -3.43
C GLY A 13 14.01 -1.06 -2.02
N LEU A 14 13.39 -2.22 -1.88
CA LEU A 14 13.42 -3.01 -0.65
C LEU A 14 14.83 -3.48 -0.35
N THR A 15 15.33 -3.22 0.85
CA THR A 15 16.67 -3.59 1.30
C THR A 15 16.68 -4.82 2.20
N GLU A 16 15.53 -5.15 2.81
CA GLU A 16 15.39 -6.29 3.75
C GLU A 16 13.97 -6.85 3.74
N ALA A 17 13.81 -8.11 4.16
CA ALA A 17 12.54 -8.79 4.35
C ALA A 17 12.59 -9.72 5.57
N GLU A 18 11.45 -9.98 6.23
CA GLU A 18 11.35 -10.93 7.33
C GLU A 18 10.84 -12.29 6.82
N ILE A 19 11.49 -13.38 7.21
CA ILE A 19 11.05 -14.75 6.89
C ILE A 19 9.82 -15.08 7.74
N VAL A 20 8.66 -15.26 7.10
CA VAL A 20 7.41 -15.64 7.80
C VAL A 20 7.35 -17.15 8.00
N THR A 21 7.53 -17.90 6.90
CA THR A 21 7.42 -19.36 6.91
C THR A 21 8.44 -19.96 5.94
N VAL A 22 9.04 -21.06 6.37
CA VAL A 22 9.85 -21.93 5.52
C VAL A 22 8.96 -23.12 5.13
N LEU A 23 8.61 -23.22 3.85
CA LEU A 23 7.66 -24.21 3.31
C LEU A 23 8.30 -25.55 2.96
N VAL A 24 9.63 -25.67 3.13
CA VAL A 24 10.43 -26.85 2.76
C VAL A 24 11.34 -27.25 3.91
N ALA A 25 11.78 -28.51 3.92
CA ALA A 25 12.76 -29.04 4.86
C ALA A 25 14.08 -29.40 4.15
N GLU A 26 15.17 -29.48 4.92
CA GLU A 26 16.46 -29.97 4.42
C GLU A 26 16.29 -31.43 3.92
N GLY A 27 16.72 -31.68 2.69
CA GLY A 27 16.56 -32.96 2.02
C GLY A 27 15.39 -33.06 1.06
N ASP A 28 14.46 -32.09 1.08
CA ASP A 28 13.31 -32.08 0.18
C ASP A 28 13.71 -31.85 -1.29
N LEU A 29 12.94 -32.46 -2.18
CA LEU A 29 13.04 -32.24 -3.64
C LEU A 29 12.01 -31.17 -4.03
N ILE A 30 12.49 -30.04 -4.52
CA ILE A 30 11.64 -28.96 -4.99
C ILE A 30 11.73 -28.82 -6.51
N ARG A 31 10.63 -28.41 -7.14
CA ARG A 31 10.56 -28.09 -8.57
C ARG A 31 10.86 -26.60 -8.78
N GLU A 32 11.35 -26.28 -9.96
CA GLU A 32 11.47 -24.88 -10.39
C GLU A 32 10.09 -24.19 -10.25
N ASP A 33 10.08 -22.97 -9.76
CA ASP A 33 8.91 -22.13 -9.50
C ASP A 33 7.95 -22.63 -8.39
N ALA A 34 8.25 -23.70 -7.66
CA ALA A 34 7.45 -24.08 -6.50
C ALA A 34 7.73 -23.11 -5.33
N PRO A 35 6.70 -22.67 -4.57
CA PRO A 35 6.92 -21.81 -3.40
C PRO A 35 7.71 -22.58 -2.33
N PHE A 36 8.75 -21.96 -1.77
CA PHE A 36 9.57 -22.61 -0.74
C PHE A 36 9.84 -21.73 0.49
N LEU A 37 9.68 -20.42 0.36
CA LEU A 37 9.76 -19.46 1.44
C LEU A 37 8.65 -18.42 1.32
N GLU A 38 8.15 -17.99 2.45
CA GLU A 38 7.21 -16.87 2.54
C GLU A 38 7.89 -15.76 3.33
N VAL A 39 7.97 -14.58 2.74
CA VAL A 39 8.61 -13.41 3.33
C VAL A 39 7.62 -12.27 3.48
N GLU A 40 7.75 -11.52 4.56
CA GLU A 40 7.02 -10.28 4.81
C GLU A 40 7.93 -9.09 4.52
N THR A 41 7.48 -8.23 3.65
CA THR A 41 8.11 -6.94 3.35
C THR A 41 7.34 -5.82 4.04
N ASP A 42 7.84 -4.58 3.97
CA ASP A 42 7.12 -3.40 4.50
C ASP A 42 5.74 -3.18 3.89
N LYS A 43 5.42 -3.88 2.80
CA LYS A 43 4.22 -3.64 1.98
C LYS A 43 3.32 -4.85 1.81
N ALA A 44 3.86 -6.05 1.79
CA ALA A 44 3.09 -7.28 1.56
C ALA A 44 3.85 -8.54 1.99
N GLN A 45 3.10 -9.59 2.20
CA GLN A 45 3.59 -10.95 2.33
C GLN A 45 3.71 -11.55 0.92
N VAL A 46 4.89 -12.09 0.59
CA VAL A 46 5.22 -12.58 -0.76
C VAL A 46 5.83 -13.98 -0.65
N GLU A 47 5.27 -14.92 -1.43
CA GLU A 47 5.89 -16.23 -1.61
C GLU A 47 7.09 -16.12 -2.57
N ILE A 48 8.23 -16.66 -2.15
CA ILE A 48 9.43 -16.76 -3.01
C ILE A 48 9.42 -18.11 -3.71
N PRO A 49 9.31 -18.13 -5.04
CA PRO A 49 9.40 -19.37 -5.82
C PRO A 49 10.85 -19.83 -5.96
N SER A 50 11.07 -21.14 -6.02
CA SER A 50 12.39 -21.72 -6.27
C SER A 50 12.91 -21.36 -7.66
N PRO A 51 14.15 -20.87 -7.79
CA PRO A 51 14.72 -20.50 -9.09
C PRO A 51 15.12 -21.71 -9.94
N MET A 52 15.14 -22.90 -9.36
CA MET A 52 15.56 -24.14 -10.02
C MET A 52 14.93 -25.37 -9.36
N ALA A 53 14.86 -26.45 -10.10
CA ALA A 53 14.55 -27.77 -9.52
C ALA A 53 15.81 -28.36 -8.88
N GLY A 54 15.69 -28.92 -7.67
CA GLY A 54 16.84 -29.51 -6.96
C GLY A 54 16.45 -30.03 -5.57
N ARG A 55 17.44 -30.59 -4.88
CA ARG A 55 17.31 -30.99 -3.50
C ARG A 55 17.80 -29.84 -2.58
N ILE A 56 17.07 -29.55 -1.54
CA ILE A 56 17.48 -28.63 -0.50
C ILE A 56 18.60 -29.27 0.32
N GLU A 57 19.80 -28.71 0.26
CA GLU A 57 20.96 -29.19 1.04
C GLU A 57 20.95 -28.59 2.43
N LYS A 58 20.76 -27.26 2.53
CA LYS A 58 20.76 -26.55 3.79
C LYS A 58 19.90 -25.31 3.75
N ILE A 59 19.19 -25.06 4.84
CA ILE A 59 18.40 -23.85 5.07
C ILE A 59 19.18 -22.97 6.05
N HIS A 60 19.46 -21.70 5.67
CA HIS A 60 20.30 -20.77 6.43
C HIS A 60 19.45 -19.77 7.23
N VAL A 61 18.14 -19.79 7.10
CA VAL A 61 17.21 -18.81 7.69
C VAL A 61 16.16 -19.49 8.54
N GLN A 62 15.61 -18.76 9.51
CA GLN A 62 14.57 -19.24 10.40
C GLN A 62 13.33 -18.30 10.34
N PRO A 63 12.12 -18.81 10.60
CA PRO A 63 10.94 -17.97 10.74
C PRO A 63 11.16 -16.87 11.79
N GLY A 64 10.77 -15.62 11.47
CA GLY A 64 10.98 -14.44 12.29
C GLY A 64 12.36 -13.76 12.10
N GLN A 65 13.23 -14.28 11.24
CA GLN A 65 14.53 -13.69 10.94
C GLN A 65 14.41 -12.62 9.85
N THR A 66 14.96 -11.43 10.07
CA THR A 66 15.11 -10.39 9.04
C THR A 66 16.38 -10.66 8.23
N VAL A 67 16.26 -10.71 6.90
CA VAL A 67 17.34 -10.97 5.95
C VAL A 67 17.43 -9.83 4.94
N ARG A 68 18.67 -9.53 4.48
CA ARG A 68 18.90 -8.47 3.50
C ARG A 68 18.90 -9.02 2.07
N VAL A 69 18.56 -8.17 1.12
CA VAL A 69 18.71 -8.48 -0.31
C VAL A 69 20.16 -8.87 -0.59
N GLY A 70 20.35 -10.06 -1.21
CA GLY A 70 21.66 -10.66 -1.47
C GLY A 70 22.16 -11.62 -0.39
N GLU A 71 21.48 -11.78 0.73
CA GLU A 71 21.81 -12.75 1.78
C GLU A 71 21.39 -14.16 1.36
N VAL A 72 22.20 -15.17 1.73
CA VAL A 72 21.95 -16.58 1.35
C VAL A 72 20.82 -17.14 2.22
N LEU A 73 19.75 -17.60 1.57
CA LEU A 73 18.57 -18.17 2.22
C LEU A 73 18.65 -19.69 2.29
N VAL A 74 18.96 -20.33 1.15
CA VAL A 74 18.97 -21.78 1.00
C VAL A 74 20.12 -22.21 0.09
N THR A 75 20.70 -23.38 0.34
CA THR A 75 21.69 -24.02 -0.53
C THR A 75 21.07 -25.26 -1.18
N PHE A 76 21.18 -25.37 -2.49
CA PHE A 76 20.74 -26.52 -3.27
C PHE A 76 21.91 -27.47 -3.54
N ALA A 77 21.66 -28.80 -3.43
CA ALA A 77 22.60 -29.83 -3.82
C ALA A 77 22.75 -29.91 -5.36
N ASP A 78 23.93 -30.35 -5.83
CA ASP A 78 24.17 -30.55 -7.26
C ASP A 78 23.22 -31.58 -7.88
N ALA A 79 22.86 -31.38 -9.15
CA ALA A 79 21.98 -32.25 -9.92
C ALA A 79 22.51 -33.67 -10.14
N ASP A 80 23.81 -33.92 -9.93
CA ASP A 80 24.45 -35.22 -10.18
C ASP A 80 24.22 -36.29 -9.09
N GLU A 81 23.70 -35.95 -7.94
CA GLU A 81 23.38 -36.92 -6.86
C GLU A 81 21.93 -37.47 -6.90
N VAL A 82 21.10 -37.05 -7.85
CA VAL A 82 19.67 -37.43 -7.92
C VAL A 82 19.45 -38.79 -8.64
N ALA A 83 20.47 -39.41 -9.20
CA ALA A 83 20.36 -40.69 -9.92
C ALA A 83 20.63 -41.93 -9.04
N GLY A 84 19.78 -42.14 -8.01
CA GLY A 84 19.92 -43.34 -7.21
C GLY A 84 18.88 -43.57 -6.16
N ARG A 85 17.59 -43.82 -6.50
CA ARG A 85 16.67 -44.82 -5.96
C ARG A 85 15.23 -44.59 -6.41
N PRO A 86 14.51 -45.56 -6.97
CA PRO A 86 13.11 -45.42 -7.34
C PRO A 86 12.23 -45.57 -6.10
N ALA A 87 11.45 -44.57 -5.74
CA ALA A 87 10.36 -44.68 -4.79
C ALA A 87 9.05 -44.96 -5.55
N GLN A 88 8.34 -45.97 -5.08
CA GLN A 88 7.11 -46.51 -5.62
C GLN A 88 5.98 -45.45 -5.66
N ALA A 89 5.29 -45.40 -6.80
CA ALA A 89 4.05 -44.68 -7.00
C ALA A 89 2.83 -45.53 -6.63
N PRO A 90 1.75 -44.95 -6.09
CA PRO A 90 0.44 -45.57 -6.10
C PRO A 90 -0.30 -45.31 -7.44
N PRO A 91 -1.28 -46.18 -7.83
CA PRO A 91 -1.64 -46.40 -9.22
C PRO A 91 -2.62 -45.36 -9.79
N ALA A 92 -2.38 -45.03 -11.04
CA ALA A 92 -3.26 -44.24 -11.89
C ALA A 92 -4.33 -45.13 -12.54
N THR A 93 -5.57 -44.70 -12.54
CA THR A 93 -6.63 -45.21 -13.42
C THR A 93 -6.74 -44.27 -14.64
N GLY A 94 -6.68 -44.91 -15.81
CA GLY A 94 -6.48 -44.33 -17.08
C GLY A 94 -7.69 -43.76 -17.80
N LEU A 95 -7.37 -43.14 -18.90
CA LEU A 95 -7.95 -43.29 -20.23
C LEU A 95 -7.23 -42.35 -21.20
N GLY A 96 -6.54 -42.92 -22.19
CA GLY A 96 -6.05 -42.22 -23.38
C GLY A 96 -7.02 -42.42 -24.57
N PRO A 97 -6.65 -42.25 -25.84
CA PRO A 97 -5.56 -41.49 -26.44
C PRO A 97 -6.06 -40.60 -27.63
N THR A 98 -5.19 -39.84 -28.25
CA THR A 98 -4.98 -39.68 -29.70
C THR A 98 -4.54 -38.27 -30.10
N GLY A 99 -3.50 -38.24 -30.93
CA GLY A 99 -3.40 -37.33 -32.03
C GLY A 99 -2.07 -36.59 -32.21
N ALA A 100 -1.16 -37.17 -32.98
CA ALA A 100 0.10 -36.55 -33.42
C ALA A 100 -0.13 -35.38 -34.36
N ALA A 101 0.75 -34.36 -34.27
CA ALA A 101 1.23 -33.63 -35.44
C ALA A 101 2.52 -32.88 -35.12
N THR A 102 3.59 -33.36 -35.69
CA THR A 102 4.91 -32.80 -35.86
C THR A 102 4.84 -31.45 -36.58
N ARG A 103 5.55 -30.42 -36.04
CA ARG A 103 6.11 -29.35 -36.88
C ARG A 103 7.41 -28.86 -36.26
N GLU A 104 8.48 -29.11 -37.00
CA GLU A 104 9.79 -28.47 -36.87
C GLU A 104 9.64 -26.93 -36.89
N ALA A 105 10.30 -26.26 -35.97
CA ALA A 105 10.60 -24.85 -36.07
C ALA A 105 11.97 -24.58 -35.43
N ALA A 106 12.76 -23.85 -36.16
CA ALA A 106 14.15 -23.54 -36.07
C ALA A 106 14.67 -23.07 -34.70
N ALA A 107 15.91 -23.46 -34.41
CA ALA A 107 16.68 -23.16 -33.23
C ALA A 107 16.98 -21.68 -33.06
N ALA A 108 16.62 -21.12 -31.89
CA ALA A 108 17.20 -19.92 -31.31
C ALA A 108 18.29 -20.32 -30.30
N PRO A 109 19.32 -19.49 -30.02
CA PRO A 109 20.50 -19.90 -29.27
C PRO A 109 20.17 -20.24 -27.82
N ALA A 110 20.53 -21.44 -27.42
CA ALA A 110 20.42 -21.96 -26.07
C ALA A 110 21.32 -21.18 -25.11
N HIS A 111 20.73 -20.64 -24.04
CA HIS A 111 21.47 -20.23 -22.85
C HIS A 111 21.82 -21.49 -22.06
N ASP A 112 23.11 -21.75 -21.90
CA ASP A 112 23.63 -22.84 -21.08
C ASP A 112 23.14 -22.70 -19.63
N GLY A 113 22.20 -23.54 -19.20
CA GLY A 113 21.93 -23.96 -17.83
C GLY A 113 21.78 -22.92 -16.69
N ALA A 114 21.96 -21.62 -16.95
CA ALA A 114 21.78 -20.56 -15.94
C ALA A 114 20.32 -20.11 -15.85
N PRO A 115 19.81 -19.84 -14.64
CA PRO A 115 18.45 -19.34 -14.48
C PRO A 115 18.27 -17.99 -15.17
N VAL A 116 17.19 -17.84 -15.97
CA VAL A 116 16.86 -16.59 -16.68
C VAL A 116 16.64 -15.47 -15.68
N PRO A 117 17.35 -14.32 -15.75
CA PRO A 117 17.14 -13.22 -14.82
C PRO A 117 15.79 -12.55 -15.10
N ALA A 118 14.82 -12.79 -14.20
CA ALA A 118 13.48 -12.22 -14.24
C ALA A 118 12.94 -12.05 -12.80
N THR A 119 12.08 -11.06 -12.57
CA THR A 119 11.46 -10.86 -11.26
C THR A 119 10.39 -11.93 -10.97
N PRO A 120 10.03 -12.20 -9.69
CA PRO A 120 8.95 -13.12 -9.36
C PRO A 120 7.61 -12.77 -10.02
N ALA A 121 7.32 -11.46 -10.18
CA ALA A 121 6.13 -10.96 -10.86
C ALA A 121 6.16 -11.30 -12.36
N THR A 122 7.29 -11.05 -13.04
CA THR A 122 7.50 -11.37 -14.45
C THR A 122 7.40 -12.87 -14.73
N ARG A 123 7.90 -13.72 -13.83
CA ARG A 123 7.77 -15.18 -13.92
C ARG A 123 6.32 -15.65 -13.78
N ARG A 124 5.54 -15.02 -12.89
CA ARG A 124 4.10 -15.29 -12.73
C ARG A 124 3.34 -14.90 -13.98
N LEU A 125 3.59 -13.72 -14.52
CA LEU A 125 2.98 -13.23 -15.77
C LEU A 125 3.30 -14.13 -16.96
N ALA A 126 4.55 -14.59 -17.09
CA ALA A 126 4.96 -15.52 -18.15
C ALA A 126 4.18 -16.84 -18.05
N ARG A 127 3.95 -17.33 -16.82
CA ARG A 127 3.17 -18.56 -16.59
C ARG A 127 1.70 -18.37 -16.92
N GLU A 128 1.10 -17.24 -16.54
CA GLU A 128 -0.28 -16.89 -16.86
C GLU A 128 -0.52 -16.78 -18.38
N LEU A 129 0.47 -16.27 -19.09
CA LEU A 129 0.43 -16.09 -20.54
C LEU A 129 0.99 -17.28 -21.33
N GLY A 130 1.48 -18.35 -20.66
CA GLY A 130 2.03 -19.54 -21.30
C GLY A 130 3.34 -19.31 -22.04
N VAL A 131 4.14 -18.28 -21.65
CA VAL A 131 5.39 -17.89 -22.31
C VAL A 131 6.58 -18.54 -21.61
N ASP A 132 7.43 -19.27 -22.38
CA ASP A 132 8.70 -19.78 -21.84
C ASP A 132 9.74 -18.67 -21.82
N LEU A 133 10.15 -18.26 -20.62
CA LEU A 133 11.15 -17.20 -20.40
C LEU A 133 12.52 -17.50 -20.99
N ARG A 134 12.85 -18.77 -21.26
CA ARG A 134 14.12 -19.17 -21.87
C ARG A 134 14.22 -18.73 -23.34
N GLY A 135 13.07 -18.53 -23.98
CA GLY A 135 12.98 -18.04 -25.35
C GLY A 135 12.83 -16.53 -25.48
N VAL A 136 12.71 -15.80 -24.36
CA VAL A 136 12.47 -14.35 -24.34
C VAL A 136 13.78 -13.59 -24.15
N ARG A 137 14.07 -12.65 -25.04
CA ARG A 137 15.24 -11.76 -24.91
C ARG A 137 14.89 -10.62 -23.94
N GLY A 138 15.59 -10.59 -22.80
CA GLY A 138 15.37 -9.53 -21.79
C GLY A 138 15.94 -8.18 -22.24
N THR A 139 15.12 -7.11 -22.14
CA THR A 139 15.49 -5.71 -22.43
C THR A 139 15.87 -4.92 -21.19
N GLY A 140 15.69 -5.47 -20.00
CA GLY A 140 16.01 -4.81 -18.73
C GLY A 140 17.50 -4.76 -18.40
N ALA A 141 17.86 -4.02 -17.37
CA ALA A 141 19.24 -3.84 -16.92
C ALA A 141 19.92 -5.19 -16.64
N GLY A 142 21.11 -5.41 -17.23
CA GLY A 142 21.85 -6.68 -17.11
C GLY A 142 21.22 -7.85 -17.87
N GLY A 143 20.39 -7.61 -18.90
CA GLY A 143 19.74 -8.67 -19.69
C GLY A 143 18.54 -9.31 -19.01
N ARG A 144 17.94 -8.65 -18.00
CA ARG A 144 16.76 -9.13 -17.27
C ARG A 144 15.51 -9.08 -18.14
N VAL A 145 14.71 -10.16 -18.12
CA VAL A 145 13.40 -10.20 -18.77
C VAL A 145 12.40 -9.37 -17.96
N THR A 146 11.69 -8.47 -18.65
CA THR A 146 10.68 -7.58 -18.08
C THR A 146 9.27 -8.04 -18.46
N ASP A 147 8.25 -7.48 -17.80
CA ASP A 147 6.83 -7.77 -18.10
C ASP A 147 6.46 -7.35 -19.53
N VAL A 148 7.13 -6.33 -20.07
CA VAL A 148 6.92 -5.88 -21.47
C VAL A 148 7.43 -6.94 -22.45
N ASP A 149 8.59 -7.54 -22.16
CA ASP A 149 9.17 -8.58 -23.00
C ASP A 149 8.29 -9.84 -23.04
N VAL A 150 7.71 -10.21 -21.88
CA VAL A 150 6.80 -11.34 -21.77
C VAL A 150 5.51 -11.10 -22.55
N ARG A 151 4.92 -9.91 -22.46
CA ARG A 151 3.72 -9.54 -23.22
C ARG A 151 3.99 -9.48 -24.72
N ALA A 152 5.14 -8.96 -25.13
CA ALA A 152 5.55 -8.95 -26.54
C ALA A 152 5.72 -10.36 -27.10
N ALA A 153 6.31 -11.27 -26.31
CA ALA A 153 6.45 -12.67 -26.69
C ALA A 153 5.10 -13.41 -26.76
N ALA A 154 4.14 -13.08 -25.91
CA ALA A 154 2.78 -13.63 -25.93
C ALA A 154 1.95 -13.11 -27.11
N GLY A 155 2.22 -11.87 -27.60
CA GLY A 155 1.48 -11.22 -28.71
C GLY A 155 1.95 -11.59 -30.11
N GLY A 156 3.02 -12.35 -30.29
CA GLY A 156 3.44 -12.94 -31.58
C GLY A 156 3.87 -11.95 -32.67
N GLU A 157 4.43 -10.77 -32.34
CA GLU A 157 5.00 -9.87 -33.34
C GLU A 157 6.55 -9.95 -33.37
N ALA A 158 7.03 -10.64 -34.36
CA ALA A 158 8.42 -10.56 -34.82
C ALA A 158 8.55 -9.33 -35.72
N SER A 159 9.40 -8.38 -35.35
CA SER A 159 9.83 -7.32 -36.27
C SER A 159 11.28 -7.43 -36.50
N GLY A 160 11.57 -7.65 -37.78
CA GLY A 160 12.91 -7.73 -38.32
C GLY A 160 13.52 -6.35 -38.59
N ASP A 161 14.82 -6.40 -38.68
CA ASP A 161 15.88 -5.57 -39.19
C ASP A 161 15.54 -4.28 -39.94
N GLY A 162 16.41 -3.28 -39.72
CA GLY A 162 16.68 -2.33 -40.79
C GLY A 162 17.29 -0.99 -40.35
N GLU A 163 18.58 -0.94 -40.42
CA GLU A 163 19.43 0.17 -40.91
C GLU A 163 19.34 1.58 -40.35
N SER A 164 20.46 2.00 -39.76
CA SER A 164 20.90 3.42 -39.78
C SER A 164 21.27 3.86 -41.18
N PRO A 165 21.06 5.14 -41.51
CA PRO A 165 22.21 5.91 -41.99
C PRO A 165 22.39 7.28 -41.36
N SER A 166 23.65 7.63 -41.27
CA SER A 166 24.27 8.93 -40.98
C SER A 166 23.96 9.95 -42.05
N GLY A 167 23.87 11.21 -41.61
CA GLY A 167 24.41 12.28 -42.48
C GLY A 167 23.51 13.48 -42.76
N ALA A 168 23.89 14.62 -42.17
CA ALA A 168 24.01 15.93 -42.77
C ALA A 168 22.81 16.88 -42.96
N ARG A 169 22.96 17.99 -42.25
CA ARG A 169 22.80 19.41 -42.61
C ARG A 169 21.44 20.06 -42.83
N GLU A 170 21.25 21.03 -41.97
CA GLU A 170 20.76 22.41 -42.19
C GLU A 170 19.65 22.67 -43.19
N ARG A 171 18.53 23.21 -42.71
CA ARG A 171 18.05 24.55 -43.06
C ARG A 171 16.91 25.03 -42.16
N ALA A 172 17.07 26.27 -41.73
CA ALA A 172 16.10 27.06 -40.98
C ALA A 172 14.77 27.26 -41.72
N ALA A 173 13.66 27.17 -40.99
CA ALA A 173 12.45 27.91 -41.29
C ALA A 173 11.70 28.19 -39.97
N ALA A 174 11.41 29.46 -39.78
CA ALA A 174 10.71 30.05 -38.64
C ALA A 174 9.25 29.54 -38.57
N GLY A 175 8.85 29.08 -37.39
CA GLY A 175 7.46 28.82 -37.05
C GLY A 175 7.31 29.08 -35.54
N GLY A 176 6.60 30.18 -35.17
CA GLY A 176 6.40 30.62 -33.81
C GLY A 176 5.66 29.58 -32.98
N GLY A 177 6.40 28.89 -32.10
CA GLY A 177 5.84 28.16 -31.00
C GLY A 177 5.53 29.09 -29.82
N PRO A 178 4.56 28.76 -28.96
CA PRO A 178 4.24 29.62 -27.81
C PRO A 178 5.48 29.77 -26.92
N SER A 179 5.77 31.03 -26.58
CA SER A 179 6.82 31.41 -25.66
C SER A 179 6.74 30.57 -24.37
N PRO A 180 7.84 29.97 -23.88
CA PRO A 180 7.83 29.29 -22.60
C PRO A 180 7.40 30.30 -21.54
N ALA A 181 6.40 29.90 -20.73
CA ALA A 181 5.95 30.66 -19.58
C ALA A 181 7.18 30.99 -18.70
N PRO A 182 7.25 32.20 -18.09
CA PRO A 182 8.39 32.59 -17.27
C PRO A 182 8.64 31.53 -16.21
N ALA A 183 9.88 31.04 -16.15
CA ALA A 183 10.30 30.07 -15.15
C ALA A 183 9.94 30.61 -13.76
N ARG A 184 9.10 29.90 -13.01
CA ARG A 184 8.81 30.18 -11.61
C ARG A 184 10.14 30.26 -10.86
N PRO A 185 10.33 31.29 -10.00
CA PRO A 185 11.53 31.34 -9.18
C PRO A 185 11.62 30.02 -8.35
N ALA A 186 12.78 29.38 -8.40
CA ALA A 186 13.03 28.16 -7.65
C ALA A 186 12.83 28.43 -6.15
N ALA A 187 11.91 27.69 -5.54
CA ALA A 187 11.63 27.78 -4.11
C ALA A 187 12.85 27.25 -3.31
N LYS A 188 13.15 27.87 -2.16
CA LYS A 188 14.25 27.42 -1.31
C LYS A 188 13.82 26.20 -0.49
N PRO A 189 14.67 25.15 -0.37
CA PRO A 189 14.40 24.01 0.50
C PRO A 189 14.21 24.42 1.96
N LEU A 190 13.31 23.74 2.66
CA LEU A 190 13.14 23.90 4.11
C LEU A 190 14.19 23.07 4.86
N ALA A 191 14.64 23.59 6.02
CA ALA A 191 15.61 22.88 6.86
C ALA A 191 14.96 21.65 7.52
N THR A 192 15.64 20.50 7.48
CA THR A 192 15.30 19.29 8.22
C THR A 192 16.18 19.18 9.46
N VAL A 193 15.58 18.80 10.60
CA VAL A 193 16.31 18.56 11.86
C VAL A 193 16.29 17.06 12.12
N GLY A 194 17.47 16.43 12.07
CA GLY A 194 17.65 15.04 12.52
C GLY A 194 17.97 15.02 14.01
N LEU A 195 17.31 14.16 14.78
CA LEU A 195 17.57 13.94 16.20
C LEU A 195 18.04 12.49 16.39
N GLU A 196 19.28 12.30 16.88
CA GLU A 196 19.71 11.01 17.39
C GLU A 196 19.22 10.86 18.84
N PRO A 197 18.49 9.77 19.19
CA PRO A 197 18.04 9.56 20.55
C PRO A 197 19.25 9.29 21.48
N PRO A 198 19.24 9.79 22.73
CA PRO A 198 20.28 9.46 23.70
C PRO A 198 20.26 7.97 24.03
N PRO A 199 21.39 7.39 24.42
CA PRO A 199 21.46 5.98 24.81
C PRO A 199 20.57 5.70 26.02
N LEU A 200 19.89 4.55 26.01
CA LEU A 200 19.03 4.13 27.10
C LEU A 200 19.85 3.66 28.29
N PRO A 201 19.38 3.88 29.53
CA PRO A 201 20.05 3.37 30.72
C PRO A 201 19.94 1.83 30.80
N ALA A 202 20.80 1.21 31.58
CA ALA A 202 20.73 -0.22 31.88
C ALA A 202 19.59 -0.47 32.89
N PHE A 203 18.40 -0.81 32.39
CA PHE A 203 17.18 -0.97 33.21
C PHE A 203 17.31 -2.13 34.23
N GLU A 204 18.13 -3.12 33.92
CA GLU A 204 18.40 -4.29 34.77
C GLU A 204 18.92 -3.91 36.16
N GLN A 205 19.50 -2.73 36.34
CA GLN A 205 19.93 -2.22 37.63
C GLN A 205 18.79 -1.93 38.61
N TRP A 206 17.56 -1.82 38.15
CA TRP A 206 16.39 -1.54 38.99
C TRP A 206 15.47 -2.75 39.17
N GLY A 207 15.64 -3.82 38.36
CA GLY A 207 14.82 -5.03 38.48
C GLY A 207 14.86 -5.91 37.24
N PRO A 208 14.13 -7.02 37.25
CA PRO A 208 14.00 -7.90 36.09
C PRO A 208 13.39 -7.15 34.88
N VAL A 209 13.96 -7.33 33.70
CA VAL A 209 13.44 -6.78 32.46
C VAL A 209 13.20 -7.90 31.44
N GLU A 210 12.15 -7.75 30.63
CA GLU A 210 11.90 -8.59 29.48
C GLU A 210 12.15 -7.77 28.21
N ARG A 211 12.84 -8.36 27.24
CA ARG A 211 13.15 -7.73 25.96
C ARG A 211 12.40 -8.45 24.87
N ALA A 212 11.36 -7.80 24.30
CA ALA A 212 10.58 -8.32 23.20
C ALA A 212 10.97 -7.60 21.88
N PRO A 213 11.30 -8.33 20.82
CA PRO A 213 11.55 -7.73 19.51
C PRO A 213 10.25 -7.14 18.92
N LEU A 214 10.37 -6.00 18.20
CA LEU A 214 9.26 -5.46 17.45
C LEU A 214 9.02 -6.29 16.19
N SER A 215 7.76 -6.60 15.90
CA SER A 215 7.38 -7.16 14.60
C SER A 215 7.72 -6.17 13.48
N HIS A 216 7.86 -6.67 12.25
CA HIS A 216 8.18 -5.83 11.09
C HIS A 216 7.16 -4.70 10.90
N LEU A 217 5.86 -5.02 10.93
CA LEU A 217 4.80 -4.01 10.87
C LEU A 217 4.93 -2.95 11.97
N ARG A 218 5.23 -3.37 13.22
CA ARG A 218 5.38 -2.42 14.34
C ARG A 218 6.59 -1.52 14.17
N ARG A 219 7.67 -2.03 13.58
CA ARG A 219 8.87 -1.25 13.25
C ARG A 219 8.55 -0.20 12.19
N THR A 220 7.91 -0.59 11.09
CA THR A 220 7.46 0.33 10.04
C THR A 220 6.54 1.43 10.59
N ILE A 221 5.59 1.08 11.47
CA ILE A 221 4.72 2.08 12.12
C ILE A 221 5.55 3.05 12.98
N ALA A 222 6.49 2.54 13.77
CA ALA A 222 7.35 3.35 14.62
C ALA A 222 8.17 4.37 13.80
N ASP A 223 8.80 3.92 12.72
CA ASP A 223 9.59 4.77 11.84
C ASP A 223 8.74 5.87 11.18
N ARG A 224 7.57 5.50 10.64
CA ARG A 224 6.66 6.46 10.00
C ARG A 224 6.08 7.48 10.99
N MET A 225 5.71 7.05 12.19
CA MET A 225 5.18 7.95 13.22
C MET A 225 6.26 8.88 13.77
N THR A 226 7.48 8.37 13.97
CA THR A 226 8.64 9.19 14.36
C THR A 226 8.96 10.23 13.29
N LEU A 227 9.01 9.81 12.01
CA LEU A 227 9.21 10.71 10.88
C LEU A 227 8.17 11.83 10.85
N SER A 228 6.89 11.49 10.93
CA SER A 228 5.81 12.46 10.92
C SER A 228 5.88 13.42 12.09
N ALA A 229 6.02 12.90 13.31
CA ALA A 229 6.06 13.70 14.53
C ALA A 229 7.29 14.65 14.59
N THR A 230 8.40 14.26 13.93
CA THR A 230 9.62 15.08 13.88
C THR A 230 9.55 16.15 12.80
N LEU A 231 9.05 15.82 11.61
CA LEU A 231 9.06 16.72 10.46
C LEU A 231 7.89 17.70 10.43
N VAL A 232 6.73 17.30 10.98
CA VAL A 232 5.48 18.05 10.88
C VAL A 232 5.20 18.80 12.17
N PRO A 233 5.15 20.13 12.19
CA PRO A 233 4.65 20.90 13.34
C PRO A 233 3.11 20.75 13.43
N HIS A 234 2.68 19.73 14.18
CA HIS A 234 1.27 19.40 14.37
C HIS A 234 0.55 20.48 15.20
N VAL A 235 -0.58 20.95 14.68
CA VAL A 235 -1.55 21.75 15.45
C VAL A 235 -2.90 21.04 15.38
N THR A 236 -3.60 20.98 16.52
CA THR A 236 -4.91 20.33 16.58
C THR A 236 -5.98 21.35 16.96
N HIS A 237 -7.01 21.43 16.13
CA HIS A 237 -8.25 22.15 16.38
C HIS A 237 -9.31 21.17 16.84
N PHE A 238 -10.01 21.50 17.95
CA PHE A 238 -11.10 20.70 18.49
C PHE A 238 -12.44 21.36 18.19
N ASP A 239 -13.42 20.55 17.78
CA ASP A 239 -14.78 20.99 17.56
C ASP A 239 -15.78 19.89 17.90
N ARG A 240 -17.09 20.18 17.86
CA ARG A 240 -18.15 19.21 18.11
C ARG A 240 -19.29 19.44 17.14
N ALA A 241 -19.75 18.36 16.51
CA ALA A 241 -20.93 18.36 15.64
C ALA A 241 -22.15 17.80 16.38
N ASP A 242 -23.29 18.46 16.28
CA ASP A 242 -24.56 17.93 16.69
C ASP A 242 -25.12 17.00 15.61
N ILE A 243 -24.90 15.69 15.78
CA ILE A 243 -25.30 14.68 14.82
C ILE A 243 -26.65 14.02 15.12
N THR A 244 -27.51 14.65 15.93
CA THR A 244 -28.79 14.07 16.31
C THR A 244 -29.66 13.75 15.09
N GLU A 245 -29.76 14.68 14.13
CA GLU A 245 -30.55 14.49 12.91
C GLU A 245 -29.91 13.47 11.97
N LEU A 246 -28.56 13.46 11.89
CA LEU A 246 -27.81 12.49 11.10
C LEU A 246 -27.97 11.07 11.67
N ASP A 247 -27.88 10.89 12.98
CA ASP A 247 -28.10 9.60 13.63
C ASP A 247 -29.54 9.10 13.40
N ALA A 248 -30.52 9.99 13.52
CA ALA A 248 -31.91 9.68 13.22
C ALA A 248 -32.09 9.27 11.74
N LEU A 249 -31.44 9.96 10.80
CA LEU A 249 -31.43 9.59 9.39
C LEU A 249 -30.82 8.20 9.16
N ILE A 250 -29.66 7.94 9.76
CA ILE A 250 -28.99 6.62 9.67
C ILE A 250 -29.93 5.53 10.19
N ARG A 251 -30.48 5.68 11.40
CA ARG A 251 -31.35 4.69 12.04
C ARG A 251 -32.59 4.37 11.19
N ARG A 252 -33.22 5.38 10.61
CA ARG A 252 -34.43 5.20 9.75
C ARG A 252 -34.13 4.40 8.48
N ASN A 253 -32.88 4.44 7.97
CA ASN A 253 -32.50 3.81 6.72
C ASN A 253 -31.65 2.53 6.90
N LEU A 254 -31.37 2.10 8.13
CA LEU A 254 -30.53 0.93 8.41
C LEU A 254 -31.07 -0.36 7.77
N GLU A 255 -32.38 -0.61 7.86
CA GLU A 255 -33.00 -1.83 7.35
C GLU A 255 -32.99 -1.86 5.82
N ALA A 256 -33.43 -0.79 5.20
CA ALA A 256 -33.40 -0.64 3.73
C ALA A 256 -31.97 -0.74 3.16
N ALA A 257 -30.96 -0.25 3.87
CA ALA A 257 -29.55 -0.41 3.48
C ALA A 257 -29.10 -1.86 3.62
N ARG A 258 -29.49 -2.55 4.70
CA ARG A 258 -29.17 -3.98 4.91
C ARG A 258 -29.77 -4.88 3.84
N GLU A 259 -30.99 -4.61 3.40
CA GLU A 259 -31.63 -5.33 2.29
C GLU A 259 -30.81 -5.23 0.98
N GLN A 260 -30.07 -4.12 0.83
CA GLN A 260 -29.14 -3.90 -0.30
C GLN A 260 -27.71 -4.41 -0.02
N GLY A 261 -27.51 -5.15 1.10
CA GLY A 261 -26.20 -5.68 1.50
C GLY A 261 -25.21 -4.60 2.00
N VAL A 262 -25.70 -3.44 2.44
CA VAL A 262 -24.89 -2.32 2.90
C VAL A 262 -25.03 -2.10 4.40
N THR A 263 -23.91 -1.98 5.11
CA THR A 263 -23.89 -1.53 6.50
C THR A 263 -23.72 -0.01 6.55
N LEU A 264 -24.83 0.70 6.71
CA LEU A 264 -24.80 2.15 6.80
C LEU A 264 -24.26 2.58 8.18
N THR A 265 -23.21 3.41 8.18
CA THR A 265 -22.54 3.87 9.41
C THR A 265 -22.23 5.36 9.34
N LEU A 266 -22.02 5.99 10.49
CA LEU A 266 -21.55 7.37 10.58
C LEU A 266 -20.28 7.63 9.75
N THR A 267 -19.38 6.65 9.66
CA THR A 267 -18.09 6.80 8.93
C THR A 267 -18.31 7.08 7.44
N GLY A 268 -19.35 6.50 6.80
CA GLY A 268 -19.69 6.80 5.42
C GLY A 268 -20.02 8.28 5.19
N PHE A 269 -20.82 8.85 6.08
CA PHE A 269 -21.17 10.28 6.04
C PHE A 269 -20.00 11.20 6.39
N LEU A 270 -19.13 10.78 7.33
CA LEU A 270 -17.89 11.49 7.63
C LEU A 270 -16.96 11.57 6.40
N LEU A 271 -16.85 10.49 5.66
CA LEU A 271 -16.04 10.43 4.43
C LEU A 271 -16.58 11.40 3.37
N GLU A 272 -17.88 11.39 3.11
CA GLU A 272 -18.50 12.29 2.15
C GLU A 272 -18.38 13.76 2.59
N ALA A 273 -18.75 14.07 3.83
CA ALA A 273 -18.62 15.42 4.37
C ALA A 273 -17.18 15.96 4.28
N THR A 274 -16.19 15.09 4.62
CA THR A 274 -14.78 15.45 4.54
C THR A 274 -14.33 15.65 3.09
N ALA A 275 -14.73 14.78 2.15
CA ALA A 275 -14.37 14.94 0.74
C ALA A 275 -14.90 16.24 0.13
N LEU A 276 -16.15 16.60 0.46
CA LEU A 276 -16.74 17.87 0.03
C LEU A 276 -16.04 19.08 0.65
N ALA A 277 -15.70 19.01 1.94
CA ALA A 277 -14.95 20.06 2.62
C ALA A 277 -13.52 20.22 2.04
N LEU A 278 -12.82 19.13 1.70
CA LEU A 278 -11.50 19.15 1.06
C LEU A 278 -11.53 19.82 -0.32
N ARG A 279 -12.64 19.73 -1.05
CA ARG A 279 -12.82 20.46 -2.33
C ARG A 279 -12.84 21.98 -2.11
N ALA A 280 -13.45 22.43 -1.02
CA ALA A 280 -13.53 23.85 -0.67
C ALA A 280 -12.22 24.35 -0.02
N HIS A 281 -11.46 23.48 0.62
CA HIS A 281 -10.23 23.78 1.36
C HIS A 281 -9.04 22.95 0.86
N PRO A 282 -8.55 23.19 -0.39
CA PRO A 282 -7.60 22.30 -1.06
C PRO A 282 -6.23 22.19 -0.39
N GLN A 283 -5.84 23.11 0.49
CA GLN A 283 -4.60 23.05 1.26
C GLN A 283 -4.57 21.83 2.22
N PHE A 284 -5.72 21.34 2.70
CA PHE A 284 -5.80 20.14 3.53
C PHE A 284 -5.75 18.85 2.70
N ASN A 285 -5.92 18.93 1.37
CA ASN A 285 -5.76 17.82 0.43
C ASN A 285 -4.42 17.90 -0.31
N ALA A 286 -3.36 18.18 0.41
CA ALA A 286 -2.05 18.49 -0.17
C ALA A 286 -0.93 17.66 0.46
N SER A 287 0.26 17.80 -0.11
CA SER A 287 1.53 17.39 0.50
C SER A 287 2.55 18.51 0.34
N LEU A 288 3.34 18.75 1.39
CA LEU A 288 4.42 19.72 1.35
C LEU A 288 5.71 19.06 0.87
N ASP A 289 6.22 19.47 -0.30
CA ASP A 289 7.59 19.17 -0.72
C ASP A 289 8.54 20.21 -0.10
N ALA A 290 9.13 19.82 1.03
CA ALA A 290 10.04 20.70 1.75
C ALA A 290 11.36 20.95 0.99
N ALA A 291 11.78 20.01 0.15
CA ALA A 291 13.02 20.14 -0.63
C ALA A 291 12.85 21.12 -1.81
N ALA A 292 11.72 21.03 -2.49
CA ALA A 292 11.36 21.99 -3.55
C ALA A 292 10.79 23.30 -3.01
N GLY A 293 10.31 23.33 -1.75
CA GLY A 293 9.58 24.45 -1.16
C GLY A 293 8.21 24.67 -1.81
N GLU A 294 7.54 23.59 -2.23
CA GLU A 294 6.28 23.63 -2.96
C GLU A 294 5.17 22.88 -2.22
N LEU A 295 3.93 23.37 -2.38
CA LEU A 295 2.74 22.67 -1.93
C LEU A 295 2.08 21.94 -3.11
N ILE A 296 2.03 20.61 -3.03
CA ILE A 296 1.43 19.74 -4.03
C ILE A 296 -0.06 19.59 -3.72
N LEU A 297 -0.91 20.39 -4.39
CA LEU A 297 -2.36 20.33 -4.26
C LEU A 297 -2.93 19.17 -5.11
N LYS A 298 -3.48 18.14 -4.45
CA LYS A 298 -4.06 16.98 -5.12
C LYS A 298 -5.48 17.31 -5.59
N ARG A 299 -5.83 16.91 -6.82
CA ARG A 299 -7.17 17.12 -7.42
C ARG A 299 -7.96 15.82 -7.49
N TYR A 300 -7.64 14.88 -6.63
CA TYR A 300 -8.34 13.63 -6.37
C TYR A 300 -8.50 13.45 -4.85
N TYR A 301 -9.54 12.77 -4.42
CA TYR A 301 -9.94 12.70 -3.02
C TYR A 301 -10.04 11.24 -2.59
N HIS A 302 -8.88 10.69 -2.21
CA HIS A 302 -8.71 9.32 -1.76
C HIS A 302 -8.51 9.34 -0.25
N LEU A 303 -9.51 8.88 0.50
CA LEU A 303 -9.52 9.02 1.94
C LEU A 303 -9.09 7.73 2.64
N GLY A 304 -8.06 7.85 3.48
CA GLY A 304 -7.62 6.80 4.38
C GLY A 304 -8.58 6.65 5.56
N VAL A 305 -8.88 5.44 5.96
CA VAL A 305 -9.69 5.15 7.15
C VAL A 305 -8.92 4.23 8.07
N ALA A 306 -8.63 4.68 9.29
CA ALA A 306 -7.91 3.87 10.26
C ALA A 306 -8.76 2.67 10.71
N VAL A 307 -8.27 1.46 10.49
CA VAL A 307 -8.88 0.18 10.86
C VAL A 307 -7.99 -0.52 11.89
N ALA A 308 -8.56 -0.80 13.07
CA ALA A 308 -7.87 -1.60 14.07
C ALA A 308 -7.88 -3.07 13.69
N THR A 309 -6.69 -3.72 13.78
CA THR A 309 -6.51 -5.16 13.61
C THR A 309 -5.74 -5.74 14.78
N GLU A 310 -5.69 -7.04 14.90
CA GLU A 310 -4.88 -7.73 15.92
C GLU A 310 -3.37 -7.44 15.77
N ARG A 311 -2.92 -7.21 14.54
CA ARG A 311 -1.51 -6.88 14.22
C ARG A 311 -1.16 -5.42 14.47
N GLY A 312 -2.15 -4.53 14.54
CA GLY A 312 -1.98 -3.07 14.72
C GLY A 312 -2.99 -2.26 13.93
N LEU A 313 -2.73 -0.95 13.81
CA LEU A 313 -3.57 -0.02 13.06
C LEU A 313 -3.12 0.03 11.60
N ILE A 314 -4.05 -0.25 10.68
CA ILE A 314 -3.82 -0.19 9.23
C ILE A 314 -4.76 0.88 8.65
N VAL A 315 -4.28 1.64 7.66
CA VAL A 315 -5.03 2.73 7.02
C VAL A 315 -5.28 2.40 5.55
N PRO A 316 -6.31 1.61 5.23
CA PRO A 316 -6.74 1.41 3.85
C PRO A 316 -7.34 2.70 3.27
N VAL A 317 -7.28 2.82 1.94
CA VAL A 317 -7.63 4.01 1.19
C VAL A 317 -8.85 3.76 0.32
N LEU A 318 -9.93 4.52 0.57
CA LEU A 318 -11.10 4.57 -0.29
C LEU A 318 -10.89 5.63 -1.37
N ARG A 319 -10.98 5.23 -2.64
CA ARG A 319 -10.65 6.09 -3.78
C ARG A 319 -11.86 6.88 -4.25
N ASP A 320 -11.62 8.07 -4.84
CA ASP A 320 -12.60 8.93 -5.51
C ASP A 320 -13.89 9.15 -4.69
N VAL A 321 -13.72 9.43 -3.38
CA VAL A 321 -14.84 9.58 -2.45
C VAL A 321 -15.77 10.74 -2.85
N ASP A 322 -15.21 11.80 -3.43
CA ASP A 322 -15.95 12.98 -3.89
C ASP A 322 -16.94 12.72 -5.05
N ARG A 323 -16.87 11.52 -5.65
CA ARG A 323 -17.70 11.13 -6.82
C ARG A 323 -18.71 10.05 -6.51
N LYS A 324 -18.73 9.55 -5.29
CA LYS A 324 -19.53 8.40 -4.86
C LYS A 324 -20.64 8.83 -3.93
N PRO A 325 -21.86 8.31 -4.10
CA PRO A 325 -22.93 8.51 -3.12
C PRO A 325 -22.62 7.73 -1.83
N VAL A 326 -23.15 8.18 -0.69
CA VAL A 326 -22.95 7.57 0.64
C VAL A 326 -23.14 6.05 0.64
N MET A 327 -24.15 5.54 -0.06
CA MET A 327 -24.42 4.10 -0.12
C MET A 327 -23.29 3.30 -0.80
N GLU A 328 -22.65 3.85 -1.81
CA GLU A 328 -21.50 3.24 -2.48
C GLU A 328 -20.26 3.33 -1.58
N ILE A 329 -20.02 4.50 -0.97
CA ILE A 329 -18.97 4.72 0.03
C ILE A 329 -19.09 3.68 1.16
N ALA A 330 -20.28 3.50 1.73
CA ALA A 330 -20.53 2.56 2.82
C ALA A 330 -20.29 1.09 2.41
N ARG A 331 -20.68 0.72 1.19
CA ARG A 331 -20.47 -0.64 0.64
C ARG A 331 -18.98 -0.92 0.46
N GLU A 332 -18.26 -0.04 -0.21
CA GLU A 332 -16.83 -0.19 -0.45
C GLU A 332 -16.01 -0.17 0.84
N LEU A 333 -16.33 0.75 1.76
CA LEU A 333 -15.70 0.82 3.07
C LEU A 333 -15.87 -0.49 3.85
N GLY A 334 -17.08 -1.06 3.84
CA GLY A 334 -17.36 -2.34 4.51
C GLY A 334 -16.51 -3.48 3.95
N ALA A 335 -16.44 -3.59 2.62
CA ALA A 335 -15.64 -4.61 1.93
C ALA A 335 -14.13 -4.40 2.18
N LEU A 336 -13.66 -3.17 2.11
CA LEU A 336 -12.26 -2.80 2.33
C LEU A 336 -11.83 -3.09 3.78
N ALA A 337 -12.63 -2.67 4.76
CA ALA A 337 -12.37 -2.93 6.17
C ALA A 337 -12.37 -4.43 6.50
N GLN A 338 -13.21 -5.22 5.83
CA GLN A 338 -13.22 -6.67 6.00
C GLN A 338 -11.95 -7.31 5.44
N ARG A 339 -11.51 -6.92 4.22
CA ARG A 339 -10.23 -7.41 3.66
C ARG A 339 -9.04 -7.10 4.57
N VAL A 340 -9.01 -5.91 5.17
CA VAL A 340 -7.95 -5.52 6.11
C VAL A 340 -7.96 -6.40 7.36
N ARG A 341 -9.13 -6.65 7.97
CA ARG A 341 -9.23 -7.52 9.16
C ARG A 341 -8.84 -8.96 8.86
N ASP A 342 -9.17 -9.44 7.67
CA ASP A 342 -8.82 -10.79 7.20
C ASP A 342 -7.34 -10.92 6.80
N GLY A 343 -6.55 -9.84 6.87
CA GLY A 343 -5.15 -9.83 6.42
C GLY A 343 -4.97 -9.94 4.90
N LYS A 344 -6.03 -9.64 4.13
CA LYS A 344 -6.08 -9.76 2.65
C LYS A 344 -5.98 -8.42 1.94
N ALA A 345 -5.61 -7.35 2.66
CA ALA A 345 -5.39 -6.05 2.05
C ALA A 345 -4.22 -6.10 1.08
N THR A 346 -4.41 -5.56 -0.10
CA THR A 346 -3.35 -5.44 -1.11
C THR A 346 -2.54 -4.15 -0.88
N ILE A 347 -1.36 -4.06 -1.49
CA ILE A 347 -0.56 -2.82 -1.48
C ILE A 347 -1.37 -1.65 -2.07
N GLU A 348 -2.15 -1.92 -3.10
CA GLU A 348 -3.02 -0.93 -3.74
C GLU A 348 -4.12 -0.41 -2.81
N ASP A 349 -4.61 -1.25 -1.88
CA ASP A 349 -5.58 -0.83 -0.88
C ASP A 349 -4.98 0.15 0.16
N LEU A 350 -3.65 0.24 0.28
CA LEU A 350 -2.95 1.01 1.30
C LEU A 350 -2.24 2.27 0.78
N ARG A 351 -2.29 2.52 -0.54
CA ARG A 351 -1.54 3.60 -1.19
C ARG A 351 -2.44 4.67 -1.80
N GLY A 352 -1.87 5.86 -1.92
CA GLY A 352 -2.47 6.98 -2.64
C GLY A 352 -3.46 7.79 -1.83
N GLY A 353 -3.51 7.62 -0.51
CA GLY A 353 -4.32 8.45 0.38
C GLY A 353 -3.92 9.93 0.30
N THR A 354 -4.91 10.80 0.47
CA THR A 354 -4.73 12.25 0.44
C THR A 354 -5.04 12.91 1.77
N PHE A 355 -5.87 12.26 2.59
CA PHE A 355 -6.31 12.67 3.91
C PHE A 355 -6.78 11.43 4.68
N THR A 356 -6.56 11.38 5.98
CA THR A 356 -6.94 10.22 6.82
C THR A 356 -8.04 10.60 7.82
N ILE A 357 -8.99 9.66 8.04
CA ILE A 357 -9.97 9.71 9.13
C ILE A 357 -9.67 8.59 10.13
N SER A 358 -9.48 8.95 11.40
CA SER A 358 -9.28 8.01 12.50
C SER A 358 -10.47 8.05 13.44
N ASN A 359 -11.39 7.09 13.32
CA ASN A 359 -12.57 6.97 14.15
C ASN A 359 -12.35 5.98 15.29
N ILE A 360 -12.14 6.50 16.51
CA ILE A 360 -11.98 5.72 17.74
C ILE A 360 -13.28 5.60 18.54
N GLY A 361 -14.40 6.09 18.02
CA GLY A 361 -15.67 6.14 18.73
C GLY A 361 -16.17 4.80 19.27
N ALA A 362 -15.91 3.70 18.55
CA ALA A 362 -16.23 2.34 19.01
C ALA A 362 -15.42 1.93 20.25
N LEU A 363 -14.17 2.39 20.37
CA LEU A 363 -13.29 2.07 21.50
C LEU A 363 -13.53 2.96 22.71
N GLY A 364 -14.05 4.17 22.52
CA GLY A 364 -14.31 5.12 23.60
C GLY A 364 -13.62 6.46 23.41
N GLY A 365 -13.33 7.15 24.53
CA GLY A 365 -12.66 8.45 24.52
C GLY A 365 -13.58 9.64 24.31
N THR A 366 -13.11 10.83 24.70
CA THR A 366 -13.75 12.13 24.51
C THR A 366 -13.07 12.96 23.44
N GLY A 367 -11.89 12.53 22.95
CA GLY A 367 -11.09 13.15 21.92
C GLY A 367 -9.77 12.40 21.77
N ALA A 368 -9.03 12.71 20.72
CA ALA A 368 -7.68 12.24 20.47
C ALA A 368 -6.91 13.32 19.71
N ILE A 369 -5.58 13.31 19.82
CA ILE A 369 -4.68 14.11 18.99
C ILE A 369 -3.96 13.13 18.07
N PRO A 370 -4.48 12.88 16.85
CA PRO A 370 -3.86 11.93 15.94
C PRO A 370 -2.57 12.50 15.33
N ILE A 371 -1.60 11.61 15.08
CA ILE A 371 -0.41 11.96 14.30
C ILE A 371 -0.77 11.87 12.82
N ILE A 372 -0.35 12.84 12.03
CA ILE A 372 -0.60 12.92 10.59
C ILE A 372 0.08 11.74 9.89
N ASN A 373 -0.64 11.11 8.97
CA ASN A 373 -0.10 10.04 8.11
C ASN A 373 0.74 10.67 6.99
N TYR A 374 2.01 10.95 7.28
CA TYR A 374 2.92 11.57 6.31
C TYR A 374 2.96 10.78 4.98
N PRO A 375 2.90 11.41 3.80
CA PRO A 375 3.02 12.86 3.51
C PRO A 375 1.69 13.62 3.37
N GLU A 376 0.61 13.20 4.03
CA GLU A 376 -0.64 13.98 4.09
C GLU A 376 -0.44 15.27 4.87
N ALA A 377 -1.29 16.30 4.61
CA ALA A 377 -1.24 17.58 5.30
C ALA A 377 -2.10 17.61 6.57
N ALA A 378 -3.07 16.68 6.71
CA ALA A 378 -3.98 16.68 7.84
C ALA A 378 -4.64 15.32 8.08
N ILE A 379 -5.20 15.15 9.28
CA ILE A 379 -5.96 13.98 9.74
C ILE A 379 -7.12 14.41 10.61
N LEU A 380 -8.29 13.78 10.43
CA LEU A 380 -9.47 13.98 11.27
C LEU A 380 -9.60 12.85 12.29
N GLY A 381 -9.48 13.18 13.57
CA GLY A 381 -9.82 12.31 14.69
C GLY A 381 -11.29 12.43 15.03
N VAL A 382 -11.96 11.30 15.27
CA VAL A 382 -13.36 11.22 15.65
C VAL A 382 -13.50 10.36 16.90
N ALA A 383 -14.10 10.90 17.97
CA ALA A 383 -14.32 10.17 19.20
C ALA A 383 -15.77 9.69 19.33
N ARG A 384 -16.13 9.14 20.48
CA ARG A 384 -17.47 8.60 20.71
C ARG A 384 -18.50 9.72 20.86
N ALA A 385 -19.53 9.70 20.01
CA ALA A 385 -20.70 10.55 20.18
C ALA A 385 -21.42 10.22 21.50
N ARG A 386 -21.89 11.26 22.20
CA ARG A 386 -22.59 11.15 23.48
C ARG A 386 -23.75 12.14 23.53
N GLU A 387 -24.81 11.79 24.24
CA GLU A 387 -25.85 12.75 24.57
C GLU A 387 -25.29 13.77 25.57
N GLU A 388 -25.42 15.04 25.22
CA GLU A 388 -25.03 16.18 26.03
C GLU A 388 -26.23 17.16 26.19
N ALA A 389 -26.32 17.81 27.34
CA ALA A 389 -27.28 18.88 27.55
C ALA A 389 -26.79 20.17 26.88
N VAL A 390 -27.44 20.58 25.81
CA VAL A 390 -27.08 21.80 25.06
C VAL A 390 -28.21 22.81 25.11
N VAL A 391 -27.85 24.09 25.01
CA VAL A 391 -28.86 25.16 24.95
C VAL A 391 -29.24 25.41 23.50
N ARG A 392 -30.51 25.18 23.15
CA ARG A 392 -31.12 25.52 21.85
C ARG A 392 -32.35 26.38 22.09
N GLU A 393 -32.41 27.54 21.44
CA GLU A 393 -33.54 28.48 21.57
C GLU A 393 -33.89 28.82 23.01
N GLY A 394 -32.87 28.94 23.89
CA GLY A 394 -33.02 29.24 25.29
C GLY A 394 -33.46 28.06 26.17
N GLN A 395 -33.63 26.87 25.62
CA GLN A 395 -33.99 25.65 26.37
C GLN A 395 -32.81 24.67 26.43
N ILE A 396 -32.71 23.90 27.51
CA ILE A 396 -31.77 22.81 27.66
C ILE A 396 -32.39 21.55 27.03
N VAL A 397 -31.77 21.05 26.01
CA VAL A 397 -32.23 19.84 25.28
C VAL A 397 -31.08 18.81 25.15
N PRO A 398 -31.39 17.49 25.20
CA PRO A 398 -30.40 16.48 24.92
C PRO A 398 -30.09 16.44 23.41
N ARG A 399 -28.83 16.47 23.07
CA ARG A 399 -28.33 16.35 21.67
C ARG A 399 -27.18 15.38 21.61
N LEU A 400 -27.08 14.64 20.51
CA LEU A 400 -26.00 13.70 20.27
C LEU A 400 -24.78 14.44 19.68
N MET A 401 -23.82 14.73 20.55
CA MET A 401 -22.62 15.50 20.19
C MET A 401 -21.45 14.58 19.80
N LEU A 402 -20.88 14.82 18.63
CA LEU A 402 -19.74 14.10 18.09
C LEU A 402 -18.47 14.93 18.26
N PRO A 403 -17.52 14.52 19.10
CA PRO A 403 -16.25 15.23 19.23
C PRO A 403 -15.37 14.97 18.01
N LEU A 404 -14.81 16.05 17.44
CA LEU A 404 -13.90 16.07 16.31
C LEU A 404 -12.58 16.71 16.73
N SER A 405 -11.48 16.19 16.20
CA SER A 405 -10.14 16.75 16.36
C SER A 405 -9.44 16.75 15.02
N LEU A 406 -9.27 17.92 14.42
CA LEU A 406 -8.54 18.13 13.20
C LEU A 406 -7.09 18.44 13.52
N THR A 407 -6.17 17.53 13.18
CA THR A 407 -4.73 17.80 13.27
C THR A 407 -4.18 18.09 11.89
N PHE A 408 -3.39 19.14 11.76
CA PHE A 408 -2.85 19.59 10.48
C PHE A 408 -1.42 20.13 10.60
N ASP A 409 -0.71 20.14 9.46
CA ASP A 409 0.62 20.69 9.32
C ASP A 409 0.55 22.22 9.31
N HIS A 410 1.07 22.87 10.37
CA HIS A 410 1.03 24.32 10.49
C HIS A 410 1.91 25.07 9.46
N ARG A 411 2.74 24.36 8.71
CA ARG A 411 3.47 24.92 7.55
C ARG A 411 2.58 25.08 6.32
N VAL A 412 1.45 24.34 6.27
CA VAL A 412 0.50 24.26 5.15
C VAL A 412 -0.72 25.16 5.38
N ALA A 413 -1.21 25.23 6.62
CA ALA A 413 -2.40 25.98 6.99
C ALA A 413 -2.24 26.60 8.37
N ASP A 414 -2.90 27.72 8.61
CA ASP A 414 -2.94 28.37 9.91
C ASP A 414 -4.17 27.97 10.75
N GLY A 415 -4.26 28.49 11.99
CA GLY A 415 -5.36 28.19 12.89
C GLY A 415 -6.73 28.65 12.37
N ALA A 416 -6.79 29.74 11.60
CA ALA A 416 -8.04 30.22 11.01
C ALA A 416 -8.48 29.31 9.85
N ASP A 417 -7.55 28.79 9.08
CA ASP A 417 -7.82 27.80 8.03
C ASP A 417 -8.34 26.51 8.64
N GLY A 418 -7.68 26.00 9.70
CA GLY A 418 -8.10 24.83 10.44
C GLY A 418 -9.52 24.97 11.00
N ALA A 419 -9.82 26.11 11.62
CA ALA A 419 -11.15 26.38 12.14
C ALA A 419 -12.23 26.43 11.03
N ARG A 420 -11.96 27.10 9.91
CA ARG A 420 -12.90 27.14 8.76
C ARG A 420 -13.16 25.77 8.17
N PHE A 421 -12.12 24.97 8.01
CA PHE A 421 -12.25 23.60 7.48
C PHE A 421 -13.02 22.69 8.43
N ALA A 422 -12.72 22.72 9.75
CA ALA A 422 -13.45 21.96 10.74
C ALA A 422 -14.92 22.37 10.81
N SER A 423 -15.21 23.69 10.82
CA SER A 423 -16.59 24.21 10.83
C SER A 423 -17.38 23.83 9.57
N ASP A 424 -16.73 23.72 8.39
CA ASP A 424 -17.39 23.24 7.17
C ASP A 424 -17.78 21.75 7.29
N ILE A 425 -16.92 20.92 7.88
CA ILE A 425 -17.24 19.51 8.18
C ILE A 425 -18.39 19.43 9.18
N VAL A 426 -18.34 20.19 10.29
CA VAL A 426 -19.39 20.25 11.32
C VAL A 426 -20.72 20.61 10.69
N ARG A 427 -20.78 21.71 9.92
CA ARG A 427 -21.99 22.18 9.26
C ARG A 427 -22.62 21.10 8.37
N ARG A 428 -21.81 20.36 7.61
CA ARG A 428 -22.28 19.27 6.74
C ARG A 428 -22.86 18.09 7.53
N LEU A 429 -22.27 17.77 8.67
CA LEU A 429 -22.77 16.69 9.54
C LEU A 429 -24.05 17.09 10.29
N GLU A 430 -24.21 18.39 10.62
CA GLU A 430 -25.40 18.93 11.26
C GLU A 430 -26.59 19.10 10.30
N HIS A 431 -26.32 19.15 8.98
CA HIS A 431 -27.33 19.30 7.92
C HIS A 431 -27.24 18.13 6.90
N PRO A 432 -27.65 16.91 7.30
CA PRO A 432 -27.49 15.73 6.45
C PRO A 432 -28.31 15.76 5.16
N ASP A 433 -29.40 16.56 5.10
CA ASP A 433 -30.15 16.81 3.89
C ASP A 433 -29.33 17.57 2.83
N GLN A 434 -28.60 18.61 3.26
CA GLN A 434 -27.69 19.35 2.38
C GLN A 434 -26.51 18.49 1.94
N LEU A 435 -25.97 17.68 2.84
CA LEU A 435 -24.88 16.74 2.54
C LEU A 435 -25.28 15.76 1.43
N LEU A 436 -26.47 15.15 1.52
CA LEU A 436 -26.99 14.22 0.51
C LEU A 436 -27.29 14.88 -0.85
N LEU A 437 -27.55 16.18 -0.87
CA LEU A 437 -27.76 16.96 -2.10
C LEU A 437 -26.45 17.50 -2.69
N GLY A 438 -25.32 17.33 -2.00
CA GLY A 438 -24.02 17.83 -2.41
C GLY A 438 -23.88 19.36 -2.34
N LEU A 439 -24.65 20.03 -1.43
CA LEU A 439 -24.71 21.48 -1.23
C LEU A 439 -23.71 21.96 -0.16
#